data_65b641299a455e759c2e0bc062a546bd
#
_entry.id   65b641299a455e759c2e0bc062a546bd
#
_cell.length_a   1.000
_cell.length_b   1.000
_cell.length_c   1.000
_cell.angle_alpha   90.00
_cell.angle_beta   90.00
_cell.angle_gamma   90.00
#
_symmetry.space_group_name_H-M   'P 1'
#
loop_
_entity.id
_entity.type
_entity.pdbx_description
1 polymer ?
#
loop_
_entity_poly.entity_id
_entity_poly.type
_entity_poly.pdbx_seq_one_letter_code
_entity_poly.pdbx_strand_id
1 'polypeptide(L)'
;MLNMKRSGGRPSLSFQVADAIRGQIEAGYYAPGDKLPTEPALIEKFGFSRTVIREAIAALRADGLVESRHGSGVFVIGPRQSDPGLRLFTEETSKISDIIEELELRIGIEVEAAALAAVRSSPAQEAEIQSQVNIFAGLVAEGRPTDEADFQFHMAIAAATNNARFRTFLEHIGRRMIPRVKFRTVMGGVDPLPSRDGPILDEHRKIAEAIMARDPDRAREAMRRHLVTGIKRYRSLTPWQNEQKEDESG
;
A
#
# COMPACT_ATOMS: atom_id res chain seq x y z
N MET A 1 9.02 14.80 -35.66
CA MET A 1 10.12 14.77 -34.66
C MET A 1 9.78 15.76 -33.56
N LEU A 2 9.14 15.30 -32.49
CA LEU A 2 8.96 16.09 -31.26
C LEU A 2 9.70 15.38 -30.14
N ASN A 3 10.73 16.07 -29.68
CA ASN A 3 11.68 15.62 -28.69
C ASN A 3 11.07 15.86 -27.29
N MET A 4 10.47 14.83 -26.68
CA MET A 4 10.06 14.89 -25.28
C MET A 4 11.29 14.62 -24.38
N LYS A 5 11.98 15.69 -24.00
CA LYS A 5 12.96 15.67 -22.91
C LYS A 5 12.25 15.26 -21.62
N ARG A 6 12.56 14.07 -21.10
CA ARG A 6 12.31 13.69 -19.71
C ARG A 6 13.11 14.61 -18.81
N SER A 7 12.45 15.57 -18.16
CA SER A 7 13.03 16.40 -17.13
C SER A 7 13.07 15.58 -15.82
N GLY A 8 14.19 14.94 -15.56
CA GLY A 8 14.60 14.51 -14.21
C GLY A 8 14.98 15.76 -13.40
N GLY A 9 14.00 16.60 -13.05
CA GLY A 9 14.21 17.81 -12.26
C GLY A 9 14.50 17.44 -10.80
N ARG A 10 15.52 18.09 -10.19
CA ARG A 10 15.68 18.10 -8.73
C ARG A 10 14.34 18.47 -8.08
N PRO A 11 13.95 17.81 -6.98
CA PRO A 11 12.72 18.16 -6.26
C PRO A 11 12.71 19.66 -5.94
N SER A 12 11.55 20.32 -6.06
CA SER A 12 11.43 21.75 -5.78
C SER A 12 11.91 22.07 -4.36
N LEU A 13 12.39 23.30 -4.14
CA LEU A 13 12.87 23.70 -2.82
C LEU A 13 11.77 23.63 -1.77
N SER A 14 10.52 23.92 -2.15
CA SER A 14 9.36 23.77 -1.27
C SER A 14 9.09 22.31 -0.91
N PHE A 15 9.28 21.38 -1.84
CA PHE A 15 9.19 19.94 -1.57
C PHE A 15 10.27 19.49 -0.58
N GLN A 16 11.52 19.95 -0.75
CA GLN A 16 12.62 19.58 0.16
C GLN A 16 12.35 20.04 1.60
N VAL A 17 11.84 21.27 1.78
CA VAL A 17 11.45 21.79 3.11
C VAL A 17 10.28 20.99 3.68
N ALA A 18 9.25 20.73 2.89
CA ALA A 18 8.09 19.96 3.34
C ALA A 18 8.49 18.53 3.76
N ASP A 19 9.35 17.89 2.98
CA ASP A 19 9.86 16.55 3.25
C ASP A 19 10.72 16.50 4.52
N ALA A 20 11.59 17.47 4.73
CA ALA A 20 12.38 17.57 5.96
C ALA A 20 11.51 17.77 7.21
N ILE A 21 10.46 18.59 7.14
CA ILE A 21 9.53 18.79 8.27
C ILE A 21 8.67 17.53 8.46
N ARG A 22 8.23 16.87 7.41
CA ARG A 22 7.52 15.59 7.47
C ARG A 22 8.35 14.54 8.20
N GLY A 23 9.60 14.36 7.82
CA GLY A 23 10.51 13.43 8.49
C GLY A 23 10.71 13.76 9.97
N GLN A 24 10.72 15.03 10.37
CA GLN A 24 10.80 15.44 11.78
C GLN A 24 9.51 15.11 12.56
N ILE A 25 8.34 15.21 11.91
CA ILE A 25 7.05 14.81 12.51
C ILE A 25 7.00 13.28 12.65
N GLU A 26 7.37 12.55 11.61
CA GLU A 26 7.41 11.07 11.62
C GLU A 26 8.40 10.50 12.63
N ALA A 27 9.54 11.16 12.81
CA ALA A 27 10.54 10.83 13.82
C ALA A 27 10.14 11.24 15.26
N GLY A 28 8.96 11.87 15.44
CA GLY A 28 8.47 12.30 16.76
C GLY A 28 9.15 13.57 17.30
N TYR A 29 9.95 14.28 16.51
CA TYR A 29 10.56 15.55 16.93
C TYR A 29 9.52 16.64 17.16
N TYR A 30 8.43 16.61 16.38
CA TYR A 30 7.22 17.39 16.62
C TYR A 30 6.06 16.42 16.87
N ALA A 31 5.48 16.47 18.07
CA ALA A 31 4.30 15.70 18.42
C ALA A 31 3.00 16.38 17.96
N PRO A 32 1.90 15.63 17.79
CA PRO A 32 0.58 16.22 17.58
C PRO A 32 0.23 17.23 18.69
N GLY A 33 -0.19 18.42 18.29
CA GLY A 33 -0.41 19.56 19.17
C GLY A 33 0.74 20.54 19.27
N ASP A 34 1.94 20.16 18.88
CA ASP A 34 3.11 21.05 18.92
C ASP A 34 2.97 22.16 17.87
N LYS A 35 3.50 23.32 18.21
CA LYS A 35 3.57 24.46 17.32
C LYS A 35 4.83 24.38 16.48
N LEU A 36 4.70 24.44 15.15
CA LEU A 36 5.85 24.57 14.27
C LEU A 36 6.54 25.93 14.48
N PRO A 37 7.87 26.00 14.22
CA PRO A 37 8.57 27.28 14.20
C PRO A 37 7.89 28.27 13.27
N THR A 38 7.98 29.56 13.60
CA THR A 38 7.40 30.63 12.77
C THR A 38 8.03 30.70 11.38
N GLU A 39 7.32 31.27 10.39
CA GLU A 39 7.89 31.44 9.04
C GLU A 39 9.28 32.09 9.07
N PRO A 40 9.55 33.17 9.85
CA PRO A 40 10.90 33.69 9.96
C PRO A 40 11.93 32.71 10.49
N ALA A 41 11.58 31.93 11.52
CA ALA A 41 12.49 30.91 12.07
C ALA A 41 12.77 29.78 11.10
N LEU A 42 11.77 29.39 10.28
CA LEU A 42 11.95 28.40 9.22
C LEU A 42 12.81 28.94 8.07
N ILE A 43 12.66 30.23 7.73
CA ILE A 43 13.53 30.90 6.76
C ILE A 43 14.99 30.89 7.24
N GLU A 44 15.23 31.20 8.51
CA GLU A 44 16.56 31.15 9.11
C GLU A 44 17.13 29.73 9.12
N LYS A 45 16.31 28.74 9.53
CA LYS A 45 16.72 27.34 9.64
C LYS A 45 17.06 26.70 8.30
N PHE A 46 16.26 26.95 7.26
CA PHE A 46 16.41 26.31 5.95
C PHE A 46 17.15 27.15 4.91
N GLY A 47 17.31 28.45 5.13
CA GLY A 47 17.99 29.37 4.20
C GLY A 47 17.20 29.64 2.92
N PHE A 48 15.87 29.37 2.88
CA PHE A 48 15.04 29.58 1.70
C PHE A 48 14.13 30.81 1.83
N SER A 49 13.62 31.29 0.70
CA SER A 49 12.73 32.45 0.66
C SER A 49 11.40 32.21 1.39
N ARG A 50 10.75 33.30 1.80
CA ARG A 50 9.39 33.22 2.41
C ARG A 50 8.38 32.49 1.55
N THR A 51 8.44 32.65 0.22
CA THR A 51 7.54 31.96 -0.73
C THR A 51 7.72 30.44 -0.64
N VAL A 52 8.96 29.96 -0.66
CA VAL A 52 9.29 28.53 -0.54
C VAL A 52 8.78 27.95 0.78
N ILE A 53 8.99 28.65 1.89
CA ILE A 53 8.50 28.21 3.21
C ILE A 53 6.97 28.15 3.24
N ARG A 54 6.29 29.15 2.70
CA ARG A 54 4.81 29.15 2.65
C ARG A 54 4.23 28.05 1.77
N GLU A 55 4.85 27.78 0.63
CA GLU A 55 4.46 26.66 -0.23
C GLU A 55 4.68 25.30 0.48
N ALA A 56 5.79 25.14 1.19
CA ALA A 56 6.05 23.95 1.98
C ALA A 56 5.01 23.73 3.09
N ILE A 57 4.67 24.80 3.83
CA ILE A 57 3.60 24.75 4.85
C ILE A 57 2.23 24.44 4.20
N ALA A 58 1.96 25.01 3.02
CA ALA A 58 0.73 24.74 2.30
C ALA A 58 0.63 23.26 1.85
N ALA A 59 1.76 22.68 1.39
CA ALA A 59 1.85 21.26 1.06
C ALA A 59 1.60 20.37 2.28
N LEU A 60 2.28 20.63 3.41
CA LEU A 60 2.08 19.90 4.67
C LEU A 60 0.63 19.99 5.18
N ARG A 61 -0.03 21.13 4.93
CA ARG A 61 -1.46 21.29 5.27
C ARG A 61 -2.35 20.51 4.33
N ALA A 62 -2.06 20.50 3.04
CA ALA A 62 -2.78 19.67 2.06
C ALA A 62 -2.65 18.18 2.40
N ASP A 63 -1.47 17.75 2.88
CA ASP A 63 -1.20 16.39 3.36
C ASP A 63 -1.85 16.09 4.73
N GLY A 64 -2.46 17.11 5.39
CA GLY A 64 -3.11 16.94 6.67
C GLY A 64 -2.17 16.75 7.85
N LEU A 65 -0.89 17.12 7.71
CA LEU A 65 0.12 17.01 8.77
C LEU A 65 0.11 18.20 9.72
N VAL A 66 -0.36 19.37 9.24
CA VAL A 66 -0.41 20.60 10.04
C VAL A 66 -1.68 21.38 9.75
N GLU A 67 -2.09 22.20 10.73
CA GLU A 67 -3.20 23.15 10.58
C GLU A 67 -2.77 24.57 10.97
N SER A 68 -3.37 25.58 10.35
CA SER A 68 -3.18 26.97 10.75
C SER A 68 -4.28 27.38 11.72
N ARG A 69 -3.90 27.84 12.91
CA ARG A 69 -4.82 28.47 13.87
C ARG A 69 -4.66 29.97 13.81
N HIS A 70 -5.74 30.66 13.47
CA HIS A 70 -5.72 32.12 13.25
C HIS A 70 -5.06 32.86 14.42
N GLY A 71 -4.07 33.71 14.15
CA GLY A 71 -3.34 34.45 15.17
C GLY A 71 -2.39 33.62 16.06
N SER A 72 -2.50 32.29 16.04
CA SER A 72 -1.72 31.40 16.92
C SER A 72 -0.55 30.72 16.24
N GLY A 73 -0.60 30.54 14.92
CA GLY A 73 0.48 29.91 14.14
C GLY A 73 0.08 28.61 13.47
N VAL A 74 1.07 27.80 13.11
CA VAL A 74 0.90 26.48 12.48
C VAL A 74 1.18 25.41 13.50
N PHE A 75 0.26 24.47 13.64
CA PHE A 75 0.34 23.38 14.61
C PHE A 75 0.38 22.05 13.91
N VAL A 76 1.16 21.12 14.44
CA VAL A 76 1.17 19.72 13.99
C VAL A 76 -0.12 19.07 14.45
N ILE A 77 -0.86 18.53 13.51
CA ILE A 77 -2.03 17.71 13.82
C ILE A 77 -1.66 16.23 13.78
N GLY A 78 -0.41 15.96 13.40
CA GLY A 78 0.09 14.61 13.13
C GLY A 78 -0.42 14.10 11.80
N PRO A 79 0.08 12.96 11.33
CA PRO A 79 -0.69 12.22 10.34
C PRO A 79 -2.10 12.13 10.95
N ARG A 80 -3.13 12.58 10.22
CA ARG A 80 -4.52 12.55 10.69
C ARG A 80 -4.62 11.33 11.56
N GLN A 81 -4.94 11.52 12.85
CA GLN A 81 -5.25 10.35 13.69
C GLN A 81 -6.31 9.65 12.90
N SER A 82 -5.90 8.61 12.16
CA SER A 82 -6.79 7.82 11.36
C SER A 82 -7.94 7.52 12.30
N ASP A 83 -9.15 7.88 11.87
CA ASP A 83 -10.40 7.54 12.54
C ASP A 83 -10.14 6.27 13.38
N PRO A 84 -10.52 6.22 14.68
CA PRO A 84 -10.29 5.03 15.50
C PRO A 84 -10.71 3.73 14.80
N GLY A 85 -11.68 3.81 13.88
CA GLY A 85 -12.03 2.73 12.96
C GLY A 85 -10.96 2.39 11.92
N LEU A 86 -10.09 3.34 11.55
CA LEU A 86 -8.97 3.09 10.62
C LEU A 86 -7.68 2.64 11.33
N ARG A 87 -7.60 2.76 12.65
CA ARG A 87 -6.47 2.22 13.43
C ARG A 87 -6.30 0.70 13.28
N LEU A 88 -7.39 -0.01 13.03
CA LEU A 88 -7.37 -1.43 12.66
C LEU A 88 -6.42 -1.75 11.49
N PHE A 89 -6.07 -0.74 10.66
CA PHE A 89 -5.25 -0.91 9.46
C PHE A 89 -3.90 -0.19 9.53
N THR A 90 -3.58 0.47 10.64
CA THR A 90 -2.36 1.31 10.77
C THR A 90 -1.37 0.80 11.81
N GLU A 91 -1.71 -0.21 12.62
CA GLU A 91 -0.78 -0.83 13.56
C GLU A 91 0.30 -1.60 12.80
N GLU A 92 1.54 -1.49 13.28
CA GLU A 92 2.65 -2.22 12.68
C GLU A 92 2.43 -3.72 12.85
N THR A 93 2.35 -4.43 11.73
CA THR A 93 2.25 -5.88 11.69
C THR A 93 3.55 -6.49 12.20
N SER A 94 3.50 -7.12 13.35
CA SER A 94 4.66 -7.74 13.98
C SER A 94 4.59 -9.27 14.07
N LYS A 95 3.44 -9.85 13.67
CA LYS A 95 3.20 -11.29 13.80
C LYS A 95 2.58 -11.87 12.53
N ILE A 96 2.81 -13.15 12.31
CA ILE A 96 2.15 -13.91 11.23
C ILE A 96 0.63 -13.93 11.41
N SER A 97 0.12 -13.93 12.67
CA SER A 97 -1.31 -13.81 12.96
C SER A 97 -1.95 -12.60 12.31
N ASP A 98 -1.27 -11.44 12.38
CA ASP A 98 -1.80 -10.19 11.84
C ASP A 98 -1.94 -10.26 10.30
N ILE A 99 -0.98 -10.91 9.63
CA ILE A 99 -1.05 -11.18 8.18
C ILE A 99 -2.23 -12.07 7.85
N ILE A 100 -2.52 -13.08 8.68
CA ILE A 100 -3.65 -13.99 8.49
C ILE A 100 -4.97 -13.25 8.64
N GLU A 101 -5.12 -12.42 9.68
CA GLU A 101 -6.33 -11.61 9.92
C GLU A 101 -6.61 -10.65 8.75
N GLU A 102 -5.57 -10.04 8.20
CA GLU A 102 -5.70 -9.18 7.02
C GLU A 102 -6.15 -9.96 5.77
N LEU A 103 -5.59 -11.14 5.54
CA LEU A 103 -6.03 -12.01 4.44
C LEU A 103 -7.49 -12.46 4.61
N GLU A 104 -7.92 -12.73 5.84
CA GLU A 104 -9.32 -13.06 6.15
C GLU A 104 -10.26 -11.90 5.80
N LEU A 105 -9.88 -10.66 6.12
CA LEU A 105 -10.63 -9.46 5.74
C LEU A 105 -10.67 -9.28 4.21
N ARG A 106 -9.55 -9.50 3.53
CA ARG A 106 -9.46 -9.44 2.06
C ARG A 106 -10.42 -10.43 1.39
N ILE A 107 -10.57 -11.64 1.93
CA ILE A 107 -11.54 -12.62 1.43
C ILE A 107 -12.95 -12.03 1.40
N GLY A 108 -13.37 -11.36 2.47
CA GLY A 108 -14.71 -10.76 2.56
C GLY A 108 -14.99 -9.71 1.47
N ILE A 109 -13.97 -9.04 0.98
CA ILE A 109 -14.10 -7.92 0.05
C ILE A 109 -13.72 -8.31 -1.38
N GLU A 110 -12.57 -8.95 -1.57
CA GLU A 110 -12.03 -9.18 -2.91
C GLU A 110 -12.74 -10.32 -3.64
N VAL A 111 -13.32 -11.26 -2.93
CA VAL A 111 -14.16 -12.31 -3.52
C VAL A 111 -15.38 -11.69 -4.21
N GLU A 112 -16.05 -10.75 -3.56
CA GLU A 112 -17.16 -10.02 -4.19
C GLU A 112 -16.68 -9.02 -5.24
N ALA A 113 -15.51 -8.41 -5.07
CA ALA A 113 -14.92 -7.55 -6.10
C ALA A 113 -14.70 -8.33 -7.41
N ALA A 114 -14.17 -9.55 -7.36
CA ALA A 114 -13.97 -10.39 -8.54
C ALA A 114 -15.29 -10.74 -9.24
N ALA A 115 -16.33 -11.08 -8.48
CA ALA A 115 -17.65 -11.35 -9.03
C ALA A 115 -18.27 -10.12 -9.70
N LEU A 116 -18.18 -8.95 -9.04
CA LEU A 116 -18.68 -7.70 -9.60
C LEU A 116 -17.88 -7.29 -10.85
N ALA A 117 -16.57 -7.50 -10.86
CA ALA A 117 -15.73 -7.27 -12.03
C ALA A 117 -16.19 -8.13 -13.21
N ALA A 118 -16.48 -9.42 -13.00
CA ALA A 118 -16.98 -10.31 -14.05
C ALA A 118 -18.28 -9.79 -14.71
N VAL A 119 -19.14 -9.10 -13.94
CA VAL A 119 -20.42 -8.58 -14.45
C VAL A 119 -20.26 -7.18 -15.07
N ARG A 120 -19.34 -6.36 -14.55
CA ARG A 120 -19.33 -4.91 -14.78
C ARG A 120 -18.13 -4.41 -15.59
N SER A 121 -17.09 -5.22 -15.77
CA SER A 121 -15.87 -4.79 -16.45
C SER A 121 -16.15 -4.36 -17.90
N SER A 122 -15.45 -3.33 -18.33
CA SER A 122 -15.32 -2.96 -19.72
C SER A 122 -14.19 -3.74 -20.40
N PRO A 123 -14.16 -3.86 -21.74
CA PRO A 123 -13.04 -4.48 -22.44
C PRO A 123 -11.67 -3.87 -22.10
N ALA A 124 -11.61 -2.56 -21.85
CA ALA A 124 -10.37 -1.89 -21.45
C ALA A 124 -9.91 -2.33 -20.04
N GLN A 125 -10.85 -2.52 -19.10
CA GLN A 125 -10.54 -3.00 -17.77
C GLN A 125 -10.13 -4.49 -17.78
N GLU A 126 -10.76 -5.31 -18.62
CA GLU A 126 -10.35 -6.70 -18.85
C GLU A 126 -8.92 -6.77 -19.41
N ALA A 127 -8.59 -5.90 -20.39
CA ALA A 127 -7.23 -5.80 -20.92
C ALA A 127 -6.22 -5.38 -19.86
N GLU A 128 -6.59 -4.46 -18.93
CA GLU A 128 -5.73 -4.05 -17.82
C GLU A 128 -5.49 -5.23 -16.85
N ILE A 129 -6.53 -5.97 -16.45
CA ILE A 129 -6.39 -7.17 -15.62
C ILE A 129 -5.42 -8.17 -16.27
N GLN A 130 -5.59 -8.43 -17.58
CA GLN A 130 -4.69 -9.32 -18.30
C GLN A 130 -3.26 -8.77 -18.39
N SER A 131 -3.09 -7.45 -18.52
CA SER A 131 -1.79 -6.80 -18.52
C SER A 131 -1.06 -7.04 -17.19
N GLN A 132 -1.74 -6.94 -16.06
CA GLN A 132 -1.15 -7.20 -14.74
C GLN A 132 -0.75 -8.68 -14.57
N VAL A 133 -1.53 -9.63 -15.10
CA VAL A 133 -1.13 -11.05 -15.15
C VAL A 133 0.15 -11.24 -15.96
N ASN A 134 0.27 -10.56 -17.10
CA ASN A 134 1.45 -10.67 -17.97
C ASN A 134 2.69 -10.04 -17.33
N ILE A 135 2.54 -8.89 -16.64
CA ILE A 135 3.63 -8.25 -15.87
C ILE A 135 4.11 -9.20 -14.77
N PHE A 136 3.18 -9.79 -14.01
CA PHE A 136 3.51 -10.76 -12.99
C PHE A 136 4.27 -11.95 -13.57
N ALA A 137 3.81 -12.51 -14.70
CA ALA A 137 4.47 -13.62 -15.39
C ALA A 137 5.90 -13.28 -15.84
N GLY A 138 6.12 -12.08 -16.35
CA GLY A 138 7.45 -11.59 -16.74
C GLY A 138 8.40 -11.53 -15.54
N LEU A 139 7.94 -10.98 -14.41
CA LEU A 139 8.73 -10.90 -13.19
C LEU A 139 9.08 -12.29 -12.64
N VAL A 140 8.13 -13.24 -12.69
CA VAL A 140 8.39 -14.65 -12.31
C VAL A 140 9.49 -15.26 -13.18
N ALA A 141 9.41 -15.06 -14.49
CA ALA A 141 10.40 -15.60 -15.43
C ALA A 141 11.80 -15.00 -15.23
N GLU A 142 11.87 -13.74 -14.79
CA GLU A 142 13.12 -13.03 -14.49
C GLU A 142 13.63 -13.28 -13.05
N GLY A 143 12.89 -14.00 -12.21
CA GLY A 143 13.21 -14.21 -10.79
C GLY A 143 13.20 -12.92 -9.96
N ARG A 144 12.43 -11.93 -10.36
CA ARG A 144 12.31 -10.61 -9.71
C ARG A 144 11.15 -10.59 -8.72
N PRO A 145 11.18 -9.66 -7.73
CA PRO A 145 10.09 -9.49 -6.79
C PRO A 145 8.75 -9.22 -7.49
N THR A 146 7.70 -9.92 -7.07
CA THR A 146 6.37 -9.89 -7.67
C THR A 146 5.33 -9.13 -6.84
N ASP A 147 5.72 -8.63 -5.67
CA ASP A 147 4.81 -8.04 -4.68
C ASP A 147 3.97 -6.87 -5.23
N GLU A 148 4.61 -5.95 -5.96
CA GLU A 148 3.91 -4.80 -6.55
C GLU A 148 2.96 -5.23 -7.67
N ALA A 149 3.35 -6.21 -8.49
CA ALA A 149 2.51 -6.73 -9.56
C ALA A 149 1.31 -7.50 -9.00
N ASP A 150 1.48 -8.24 -7.90
CA ASP A 150 0.39 -8.86 -7.16
C ASP A 150 -0.62 -7.81 -6.69
N PHE A 151 -0.15 -6.76 -6.04
CA PHE A 151 -1.01 -5.67 -5.58
C PHE A 151 -1.76 -4.99 -6.74
N GLN A 152 -1.07 -4.67 -7.83
CA GLN A 152 -1.68 -4.02 -8.99
C GLN A 152 -2.72 -4.90 -9.69
N PHE A 153 -2.54 -6.22 -9.70
CA PHE A 153 -3.55 -7.16 -10.17
C PHE A 153 -4.85 -7.05 -9.37
N HIS A 154 -4.78 -7.07 -8.04
CA HIS A 154 -5.94 -6.91 -7.17
C HIS A 154 -6.60 -5.53 -7.32
N MET A 155 -5.78 -4.48 -7.48
CA MET A 155 -6.26 -3.12 -7.75
C MET A 155 -7.00 -2.99 -9.08
N ALA A 156 -6.53 -3.66 -10.14
CA ALA A 156 -7.20 -3.69 -11.43
C ALA A 156 -8.59 -4.36 -11.33
N ILE A 157 -8.70 -5.46 -10.58
CA ILE A 157 -9.99 -6.12 -10.31
C ILE A 157 -10.92 -5.20 -9.53
N ALA A 158 -10.43 -4.55 -8.47
CA ALA A 158 -11.22 -3.61 -7.68
C ALA A 158 -11.74 -2.43 -8.52
N ALA A 159 -10.91 -1.90 -9.43
CA ALA A 159 -11.32 -0.87 -10.39
C ALA A 159 -12.39 -1.36 -11.36
N ALA A 160 -12.29 -2.62 -11.81
CA ALA A 160 -13.25 -3.25 -12.74
C ALA A 160 -14.63 -3.52 -12.11
N THR A 161 -14.77 -3.40 -10.79
CA THR A 161 -16.09 -3.43 -10.13
C THR A 161 -16.98 -2.25 -10.53
N ASN A 162 -16.40 -1.17 -11.09
CA ASN A 162 -17.05 0.12 -11.33
C ASN A 162 -17.71 0.72 -10.07
N ASN A 163 -17.20 0.33 -8.89
CA ASN A 163 -17.53 0.92 -7.59
C ASN A 163 -16.24 1.41 -6.94
N ALA A 164 -16.04 2.72 -6.96
CA ALA A 164 -14.82 3.36 -6.45
C ALA A 164 -14.47 2.98 -5.00
N ARG A 165 -15.46 2.53 -4.20
CA ARG A 165 -15.21 2.17 -2.79
C ARG A 165 -14.34 0.93 -2.65
N PHE A 166 -14.44 -0.06 -3.54
CA PHE A 166 -13.54 -1.22 -3.55
C PHE A 166 -12.09 -0.80 -3.81
N ARG A 167 -11.89 0.06 -4.81
CA ARG A 167 -10.57 0.60 -5.12
C ARG A 167 -10.02 1.42 -3.96
N THR A 168 -10.77 2.40 -3.44
CA THR A 168 -10.35 3.23 -2.31
C THR A 168 -10.04 2.40 -1.08
N PHE A 169 -10.81 1.35 -0.81
CA PHE A 169 -10.57 0.44 0.30
C PHE A 169 -9.22 -0.26 0.13
N LEU A 170 -8.95 -0.89 -1.02
CA LEU A 170 -7.67 -1.55 -1.28
C LEU A 170 -6.49 -0.57 -1.32
N GLU A 171 -6.66 0.66 -1.82
CA GLU A 171 -5.65 1.72 -1.76
C GLU A 171 -5.31 2.12 -0.31
N HIS A 172 -6.32 2.20 0.58
CA HIS A 172 -6.15 2.58 1.99
C HIS A 172 -5.50 1.48 2.82
N ILE A 173 -5.94 0.25 2.59
CA ILE A 173 -5.32 -0.93 3.18
C ILE A 173 -3.93 -1.12 2.57
N GLY A 174 -3.80 -0.78 1.32
CA GLY A 174 -2.64 -0.44 0.56
C GLY A 174 -1.52 -1.46 0.51
N ARG A 175 -0.37 -0.97 0.07
CA ARG A 175 0.91 -1.70 0.01
C ARG A 175 1.33 -2.32 1.33
N ARG A 176 0.79 -1.84 2.44
CA ARG A 176 1.01 -2.39 3.79
C ARG A 176 0.38 -3.77 3.99
N MET A 177 -0.59 -4.14 3.15
CA MET A 177 -1.24 -5.47 3.19
C MET A 177 -0.71 -6.44 2.12
N ILE A 178 0.43 -6.14 1.49
CA ILE A 178 1.10 -7.14 0.66
C ILE A 178 1.74 -8.15 1.63
N PRO A 179 1.18 -9.37 1.76
CA PRO A 179 1.60 -10.29 2.82
C PRO A 179 3.10 -10.61 2.79
N ARG A 180 3.70 -10.66 1.60
CA ARG A 180 5.15 -10.94 1.42
C ARG A 180 6.05 -9.84 1.95
N VAL A 181 5.70 -8.56 1.72
CA VAL A 181 6.50 -7.43 2.22
C VAL A 181 6.47 -7.44 3.74
N LYS A 182 5.29 -7.60 4.34
CA LYS A 182 5.13 -7.71 5.80
C LYS A 182 5.89 -8.91 6.35
N PHE A 183 5.75 -10.04 5.69
CA PHE A 183 6.40 -11.26 6.11
C PHE A 183 7.93 -11.11 6.14
N ARG A 184 8.54 -10.52 5.11
CA ARG A 184 9.98 -10.21 5.13
C ARG A 184 10.37 -9.27 6.28
N THR A 185 9.54 -8.30 6.59
CA THR A 185 9.78 -7.38 7.72
C THR A 185 9.72 -8.12 9.06
N VAL A 186 8.70 -8.96 9.26
CA VAL A 186 8.51 -9.79 10.47
C VAL A 186 9.65 -10.80 10.65
N MET A 187 10.24 -11.29 9.55
CA MET A 187 11.28 -12.30 9.54
C MET A 187 12.71 -11.73 9.40
N GLY A 188 12.90 -10.45 9.74
CA GLY A 188 14.23 -9.84 9.72
C GLY A 188 14.90 -9.80 8.34
N GLY A 189 14.10 -9.77 7.26
CA GLY A 189 14.59 -9.71 5.88
C GLY A 189 14.79 -11.07 5.20
N VAL A 190 14.61 -12.18 5.90
CA VAL A 190 14.69 -13.53 5.33
C VAL A 190 13.33 -13.93 4.77
N ASP A 191 13.30 -14.45 3.54
CA ASP A 191 12.10 -15.08 2.96
C ASP A 191 12.29 -16.61 2.96
N PRO A 192 11.80 -17.33 3.99
CA PRO A 192 11.93 -18.78 4.07
C PRO A 192 10.97 -19.50 3.12
N LEU A 193 10.06 -18.78 2.45
CA LEU A 193 9.17 -19.37 1.46
C LEU A 193 9.95 -19.62 0.17
N PRO A 194 10.00 -20.88 -0.32
CA PRO A 194 10.53 -21.14 -1.65
C PRO A 194 9.71 -20.34 -2.67
N SER A 195 10.34 -19.94 -3.78
CA SER A 195 9.65 -19.20 -4.86
C SER A 195 8.39 -19.97 -5.27
N ARG A 196 7.23 -19.42 -4.89
CA ARG A 196 5.88 -19.97 -5.18
C ARG A 196 5.12 -19.12 -6.17
N ASP A 197 5.83 -18.29 -6.90
CA ASP A 197 5.24 -17.35 -7.84
C ASP A 197 4.55 -18.06 -9.00
N GLY A 198 5.04 -19.21 -9.42
CA GLY A 198 4.40 -20.03 -10.45
C GLY A 198 2.96 -20.45 -10.07
N PRO A 199 2.72 -21.09 -8.93
CA PRO A 199 1.35 -21.37 -8.45
C PRO A 199 0.47 -20.13 -8.30
N ILE A 200 1.02 -18.98 -7.83
CA ILE A 200 0.26 -17.73 -7.72
C ILE A 200 -0.12 -17.20 -9.10
N LEU A 201 0.79 -17.26 -10.07
CA LEU A 201 0.50 -16.89 -11.45
C LEU A 201 -0.65 -17.70 -12.05
N ASP A 202 -0.70 -19.01 -11.78
CA ASP A 202 -1.79 -19.87 -12.25
C ASP A 202 -3.12 -19.55 -11.56
N GLU A 203 -3.08 -19.17 -10.28
CA GLU A 203 -4.24 -18.66 -9.55
C GLU A 203 -4.76 -17.35 -10.17
N HIS A 204 -3.87 -16.37 -10.47
CA HIS A 204 -4.22 -15.11 -11.13
C HIS A 204 -4.83 -15.33 -12.51
N ARG A 205 -4.25 -16.21 -13.32
CA ARG A 205 -4.81 -16.57 -14.64
C ARG A 205 -6.24 -17.07 -14.54
N LYS A 206 -6.53 -17.96 -13.59
CA LYS A 206 -7.89 -18.51 -13.37
C LYS A 206 -8.89 -17.43 -12.96
N ILE A 207 -8.47 -16.46 -12.15
CA ILE A 207 -9.31 -15.31 -11.77
C ILE A 207 -9.60 -14.46 -13.00
N ALA A 208 -8.56 -14.07 -13.75
CA ALA A 208 -8.70 -13.26 -14.95
C ALA A 208 -9.58 -13.94 -16.02
N GLU A 209 -9.37 -15.23 -16.26
CA GLU A 209 -10.20 -16.03 -17.18
C GLU A 209 -11.67 -16.03 -16.77
N ALA A 210 -11.99 -16.20 -15.48
CA ALA A 210 -13.36 -16.18 -14.99
C ALA A 210 -14.03 -14.81 -15.17
N ILE A 211 -13.29 -13.73 -14.95
CA ILE A 211 -13.77 -12.36 -15.17
C ILE A 211 -14.04 -12.12 -16.65
N MET A 212 -13.11 -12.47 -17.54
CA MET A 212 -13.27 -12.33 -19.00
C MET A 212 -14.39 -13.23 -19.55
N ALA A 213 -14.60 -14.38 -18.95
CA ALA A 213 -15.74 -15.28 -19.29
C ALA A 213 -17.09 -14.76 -18.77
N ARG A 214 -17.11 -13.64 -18.03
CA ARG A 214 -18.29 -13.05 -17.40
C ARG A 214 -19.03 -14.03 -16.48
N ASP A 215 -18.27 -14.88 -15.79
CA ASP A 215 -18.76 -15.87 -14.84
C ASP A 215 -18.49 -15.42 -13.40
N PRO A 216 -19.44 -14.75 -12.73
CA PRO A 216 -19.24 -14.21 -11.39
C PRO A 216 -19.04 -15.29 -10.32
N ASP A 217 -19.63 -16.46 -10.48
CA ASP A 217 -19.50 -17.52 -9.49
C ASP A 217 -18.14 -18.21 -9.57
N ARG A 218 -17.66 -18.44 -10.79
CA ARG A 218 -16.29 -18.90 -11.02
C ARG A 218 -15.26 -17.89 -10.58
N ALA A 219 -15.51 -16.60 -10.78
CA ALA A 219 -14.62 -15.52 -10.32
C ALA A 219 -14.53 -15.47 -8.78
N ARG A 220 -15.67 -15.61 -8.07
CA ARG A 220 -15.71 -15.74 -6.59
C ARG A 220 -14.88 -16.92 -6.12
N GLU A 221 -15.12 -18.08 -6.69
CA GLU A 221 -14.43 -19.30 -6.28
C GLU A 221 -12.93 -19.23 -6.54
N ALA A 222 -12.51 -18.70 -7.69
CA ALA A 222 -11.11 -18.54 -8.03
C ALA A 222 -10.39 -17.57 -7.07
N MET A 223 -10.98 -16.41 -6.80
CA MET A 223 -10.44 -15.42 -5.85
C MET A 223 -10.40 -15.97 -4.43
N ARG A 224 -11.48 -16.63 -3.98
CA ARG A 224 -11.52 -17.27 -2.66
C ARG A 224 -10.41 -18.31 -2.51
N ARG A 225 -10.22 -19.15 -3.50
CA ARG A 225 -9.17 -20.19 -3.50
C ARG A 225 -7.78 -19.55 -3.41
N HIS A 226 -7.52 -18.53 -4.18
CA HIS A 226 -6.26 -17.79 -4.17
C HIS A 226 -5.95 -17.26 -2.76
N LEU A 227 -6.87 -16.51 -2.15
CA LEU A 227 -6.66 -15.91 -0.83
C LEU A 227 -6.57 -16.95 0.30
N VAL A 228 -7.44 -17.99 0.27
CA VAL A 228 -7.39 -19.09 1.26
C VAL A 228 -6.09 -19.88 1.14
N THR A 229 -5.59 -20.08 -0.09
CA THR A 229 -4.28 -20.74 -0.29
C THR A 229 -3.16 -19.85 0.27
N GLY A 230 -3.27 -18.52 0.12
CA GLY A 230 -2.40 -17.54 0.78
C GLY A 230 -2.37 -17.74 2.30
N ILE A 231 -3.53 -17.77 2.96
CA ILE A 231 -3.63 -18.01 4.42
C ILE A 231 -2.94 -19.32 4.82
N LYS A 232 -3.19 -20.42 4.10
CA LYS A 232 -2.56 -21.71 4.39
C LYS A 232 -1.03 -21.64 4.32
N ARG A 233 -0.49 -20.87 3.35
CA ARG A 233 0.96 -20.66 3.23
C ARG A 233 1.53 -20.00 4.48
N TYR A 234 0.88 -18.94 5.01
CA TYR A 234 1.35 -18.24 6.21
C TYR A 234 1.12 -19.03 7.49
N ARG A 235 0.01 -19.75 7.62
CA ARG A 235 -0.23 -20.65 8.76
C ARG A 235 0.85 -21.73 8.93
N SER A 236 1.40 -22.24 7.84
CA SER A 236 2.47 -23.23 7.90
C SER A 236 3.79 -22.69 8.46
N LEU A 237 3.92 -21.38 8.61
CA LEU A 237 5.13 -20.69 9.10
C LEU A 237 5.01 -20.26 10.57
N THR A 238 3.84 -20.36 11.16
CA THR A 238 3.61 -19.99 12.57
C THR A 238 4.51 -20.74 13.55
N PRO A 239 4.77 -22.05 13.42
CA PRO A 239 5.68 -22.78 14.32
C PRO A 239 7.10 -22.21 14.29
N TRP A 240 7.61 -21.87 13.13
CA TRP A 240 8.95 -21.33 12.95
C TRP A 240 9.15 -19.96 13.60
N GLN A 241 8.13 -19.08 13.63
CA GLN A 241 8.19 -17.80 14.33
C GLN A 241 8.30 -17.98 15.85
N ASN A 242 7.72 -19.03 16.39
CA ASN A 242 7.78 -19.31 17.84
C ASN A 242 9.15 -19.85 18.26
N GLU A 243 9.78 -20.69 17.43
CA GLU A 243 11.13 -21.23 17.67
C GLU A 243 12.19 -20.12 17.68
N GLN A 244 12.12 -19.14 16.78
CA GLN A 244 13.07 -18.02 16.75
C GLN A 244 12.98 -17.11 17.98
N LYS A 245 11.78 -16.94 18.57
CA LYS A 245 11.60 -16.15 19.79
C LYS A 245 12.14 -16.83 21.04
N GLU A 246 12.19 -18.14 21.06
CA GLU A 246 12.78 -18.92 22.14
C GLU A 246 14.31 -18.83 22.11
N ASP A 247 14.92 -18.84 20.90
CA ASP A 247 16.37 -18.69 20.72
C ASP A 247 16.89 -17.28 21.04
N GLU A 248 16.10 -16.22 20.83
CA GLU A 248 16.46 -14.83 21.19
C GLU A 248 16.28 -14.52 22.68
N SER A 249 15.60 -15.39 23.42
CA SER A 249 15.26 -15.19 24.84
C SER A 249 16.13 -16.03 25.78
N GLY A 250 17.02 -16.85 25.27
CA GLY A 250 17.97 -17.70 26.00
C GLY A 250 19.39 -17.18 25.89
#